data_83f2ca005761974b5592a4555ed77bc0
#
_entry.id   83f2ca005761974b5592a4555ed77bc0
#
_cell.length_a   1.000
_cell.length_b   1.000
_cell.length_c   1.000
_cell.angle_alpha   90.00
_cell.angle_beta   90.00
_cell.angle_gamma   90.00
#
_symmetry.space_group_name_H-M   'P 1'
#
loop_
_entity.id
_entity.type
_entity.pdbx_description
1 polymer ?
#
loop_
_entity_poly.entity_id
_entity_poly.type
_entity_poly.pdbx_seq_one_letter_code
_entity_poly.pdbx_strand_id
1 'polypeptide(L)'
;MPTLQHVIVVGEEEEFVNINDLYMDPVSLPEVQPSDVAFLQLSGGTTGLSKLIPRTHDDYIYSLRVSAEICNLNAESVYMAVLPVAHNYPMSSPGTFGTFYAGGKVVLATGGSPDEAFALIEKEKVTITALVPPLAMIWLDAASSRNADLSSLEVMQVGGAKFSAEVAKRIRPTFGCTLQQVFGMAEGLVNYTRLDDPEEIIIHTQGRPMSALDEVRVVDENDNDVQPGEVGSLLTRGPYTIRGYYKAEEHNARSFTKDGFYRTGDLVKVNEQGYIIVEGRDKDQINRGGEKVAAEEVENHLLAHDAIHDVAIVSMPDDYLGERTCAFVIARGQVPAVSELKMFLRERGIAAYKIPDRIEFIESFPQTGVGKVSKKELRKVIAQKLITVKQ
;
A
#
# COMPACT_ATOMS: atom_id res chain seq x y z
N MET A 1 -25.42 14.85 -13.89
CA MET A 1 -24.77 13.93 -14.86
C MET A 1 -25.83 13.39 -15.79
N PRO A 2 -25.80 13.64 -17.10
CA PRO A 2 -26.93 13.27 -17.99
C PRO A 2 -27.09 11.75 -18.19
N THR A 3 -26.11 10.95 -17.79
CA THR A 3 -26.14 9.48 -17.92
C THR A 3 -26.50 8.75 -16.62
N LEU A 4 -26.60 9.46 -15.50
CA LEU A 4 -27.00 8.85 -14.22
C LEU A 4 -28.56 8.76 -14.22
N GLN A 5 -29.07 7.54 -14.22
CA GLN A 5 -30.51 7.29 -14.28
C GLN A 5 -31.09 6.96 -12.90
N HIS A 6 -30.35 6.29 -12.05
CA HIS A 6 -30.81 5.88 -10.73
C HIS A 6 -29.75 6.13 -9.67
N VAL A 7 -30.17 6.58 -8.51
CA VAL A 7 -29.39 6.63 -7.28
C VAL A 7 -30.04 5.67 -6.28
N ILE A 8 -29.28 4.73 -5.77
CA ILE A 8 -29.76 3.72 -4.82
C ILE A 8 -29.15 4.06 -3.46
N VAL A 9 -29.98 4.11 -2.45
CA VAL A 9 -29.60 4.45 -1.08
C VAL A 9 -30.01 3.37 -0.09
N VAL A 10 -29.27 3.28 1.02
CA VAL A 10 -29.64 2.50 2.20
C VAL A 10 -30.25 3.47 3.20
N GLY A 11 -31.54 3.31 3.51
CA GLY A 11 -32.28 4.21 4.38
C GLY A 11 -33.52 4.79 3.68
N GLU A 12 -34.25 5.62 4.40
CA GLU A 12 -35.49 6.26 3.90
C GLU A 12 -35.14 7.63 3.29
N GLU A 13 -35.06 7.70 1.97
CA GLU A 13 -34.86 8.94 1.19
C GLU A 13 -35.90 9.00 0.06
N GLU A 14 -36.76 9.97 0.09
CA GLU A 14 -37.90 10.04 -0.83
C GLU A 14 -37.51 10.29 -2.31
N GLU A 15 -36.34 10.88 -2.56
CA GLU A 15 -35.90 11.22 -3.94
C GLU A 15 -35.14 10.09 -4.64
N PHE A 16 -34.75 9.02 -3.92
CA PHE A 16 -33.88 7.96 -4.43
C PHE A 16 -34.54 6.58 -4.29
N VAL A 17 -34.00 5.61 -5.04
CA VAL A 17 -34.45 4.22 -4.94
C VAL A 17 -33.88 3.60 -3.65
N ASN A 18 -34.76 3.11 -2.77
CA ASN A 18 -34.31 2.37 -1.61
C ASN A 18 -33.77 1.00 -2.05
N ILE A 19 -32.64 0.57 -1.46
CA ILE A 19 -32.05 -0.74 -1.79
C ILE A 19 -33.03 -1.90 -1.56
N ASN A 20 -33.94 -1.77 -0.59
CA ASN A 20 -34.95 -2.79 -0.30
C ASN A 20 -35.97 -2.94 -1.43
N ASP A 21 -36.18 -1.91 -2.25
CA ASP A 21 -37.10 -1.94 -3.41
C ASP A 21 -36.50 -2.75 -4.58
N LEU A 22 -35.23 -3.12 -4.50
CA LEU A 22 -34.54 -3.93 -5.51
C LEU A 22 -34.69 -5.44 -5.28
N TYR A 23 -35.24 -5.87 -4.13
CA TYR A 23 -35.53 -7.29 -3.92
C TYR A 23 -36.60 -7.77 -4.88
N MET A 24 -36.27 -8.80 -5.61
CA MET A 24 -37.14 -9.42 -6.61
C MET A 24 -37.01 -10.95 -6.59
N ASP A 25 -37.95 -11.62 -7.17
CA ASP A 25 -37.87 -13.06 -7.35
C ASP A 25 -36.63 -13.46 -8.18
N PRO A 26 -36.02 -14.63 -7.89
CA PRO A 26 -34.89 -15.11 -8.66
C PRO A 26 -35.18 -15.18 -10.16
N VAL A 27 -34.28 -14.62 -10.96
CA VAL A 27 -34.33 -14.65 -12.41
C VAL A 27 -33.19 -15.47 -12.99
N SER A 28 -33.38 -16.02 -14.19
CA SER A 28 -32.30 -16.68 -14.91
C SER A 28 -31.25 -15.65 -15.31
N LEU A 29 -30.00 -15.85 -14.86
CA LEU A 29 -28.88 -15.00 -15.25
C LEU A 29 -28.26 -15.48 -16.55
N PRO A 30 -27.64 -14.58 -17.35
CA PRO A 30 -26.88 -15.00 -18.52
C PRO A 30 -25.70 -15.90 -18.14
N GLU A 31 -25.29 -16.77 -19.05
CA GLU A 31 -24.07 -17.56 -18.88
C GLU A 31 -22.86 -16.61 -18.93
N VAL A 32 -21.95 -16.76 -17.97
CA VAL A 32 -20.75 -15.96 -17.82
C VAL A 32 -19.53 -16.77 -18.23
N GLN A 33 -18.68 -16.21 -19.09
CA GLN A 33 -17.42 -16.85 -19.47
C GLN A 33 -16.31 -16.46 -18.47
N PRO A 34 -15.35 -17.34 -18.18
CA PRO A 34 -14.23 -17.05 -17.29
C PRO A 34 -13.43 -15.80 -17.67
N SER A 35 -13.32 -15.50 -18.96
CA SER A 35 -12.63 -14.33 -19.51
C SER A 35 -13.45 -13.03 -19.51
N ASP A 36 -14.73 -13.09 -19.15
CA ASP A 36 -15.55 -11.90 -19.06
C ASP A 36 -15.06 -10.99 -17.92
N VAL A 37 -15.21 -9.67 -18.10
CA VAL A 37 -14.89 -8.72 -17.05
C VAL A 37 -15.92 -8.84 -15.93
N ALA A 38 -15.48 -9.29 -14.75
CA ALA A 38 -16.32 -9.44 -13.57
C ALA A 38 -16.64 -8.07 -12.96
N PHE A 39 -15.66 -7.18 -12.89
CA PHE A 39 -15.80 -5.83 -12.34
C PHE A 39 -14.66 -4.93 -12.77
N LEU A 40 -14.84 -3.64 -12.51
CA LEU A 40 -13.86 -2.58 -12.76
C LEU A 40 -13.45 -1.97 -11.42
N GLN A 41 -12.15 -2.02 -11.09
CA GLN A 41 -11.61 -1.30 -9.94
C GLN A 41 -11.12 0.09 -10.32
N LEU A 42 -11.08 1.00 -9.36
CA LEU A 42 -10.52 2.33 -9.54
C LEU A 42 -9.01 2.32 -9.23
N SER A 43 -8.20 2.81 -10.15
CA SER A 43 -6.78 3.03 -9.86
C SER A 43 -6.61 4.12 -8.81
N GLY A 44 -5.63 3.95 -7.89
CA GLY A 44 -5.27 4.94 -6.87
C GLY A 44 -4.53 6.17 -7.39
N GLY A 45 -4.71 6.55 -8.66
CA GLY A 45 -3.97 7.62 -9.32
C GLY A 45 -4.11 8.97 -8.60
N THR A 46 -2.98 9.50 -8.10
CA THR A 46 -2.91 10.80 -7.41
C THR A 46 -2.78 11.99 -8.37
N THR A 47 -2.57 11.76 -9.67
CA THR A 47 -2.17 12.79 -10.65
C THR A 47 -3.17 13.05 -11.76
N GLY A 48 -4.38 12.48 -11.71
CA GLY A 48 -5.39 12.66 -12.77
C GLY A 48 -6.72 11.98 -12.44
N LEU A 49 -7.57 11.80 -13.45
CA LEU A 49 -8.77 10.98 -13.33
C LEU A 49 -8.37 9.53 -13.06
N SER A 50 -9.03 8.91 -12.07
CA SER A 50 -8.86 7.48 -11.80
C SER A 50 -9.21 6.67 -13.04
N LYS A 51 -8.41 5.65 -13.31
CA LYS A 51 -8.63 4.74 -14.43
C LYS A 51 -9.39 3.51 -13.96
N LEU A 52 -10.13 2.91 -14.86
CA LEU A 52 -10.85 1.67 -14.60
C LEU A 52 -9.96 0.48 -14.93
N ILE A 53 -9.72 -0.35 -13.94
CA ILE A 53 -8.91 -1.58 -14.00
C ILE A 53 -9.86 -2.74 -14.23
N PRO A 54 -9.92 -3.34 -15.43
CA PRO A 54 -10.78 -4.48 -15.69
C PRO A 54 -10.18 -5.74 -15.05
N ARG A 55 -11.01 -6.45 -14.28
CA ARG A 55 -10.64 -7.75 -13.71
C ARG A 55 -11.61 -8.80 -14.23
N THR A 56 -11.06 -9.89 -14.77
CA THR A 56 -11.86 -11.00 -15.28
C THR A 56 -12.13 -12.03 -14.18
N HIS A 57 -13.09 -12.91 -14.39
CA HIS A 57 -13.41 -13.94 -13.40
C HIS A 57 -12.22 -14.87 -13.15
N ASP A 58 -11.59 -15.36 -14.24
CA ASP A 58 -10.46 -16.29 -14.15
C ASP A 58 -9.21 -15.67 -13.52
N ASP A 59 -8.83 -14.42 -13.89
CA ASP A 59 -7.66 -13.76 -13.32
C ASP A 59 -7.84 -13.51 -11.81
N TYR A 60 -9.06 -13.13 -11.42
CA TYR A 60 -9.32 -12.79 -10.03
C TYR A 60 -9.41 -14.03 -9.13
N ILE A 61 -10.08 -15.10 -9.62
CA ILE A 61 -10.11 -16.39 -8.93
C ILE A 61 -8.69 -16.98 -8.82
N TYR A 62 -7.87 -16.85 -9.86
CA TYR A 62 -6.46 -17.25 -9.81
C TYR A 62 -5.73 -16.54 -8.67
N SER A 63 -5.84 -15.22 -8.59
CA SER A 63 -5.16 -14.42 -7.56
C SER A 63 -5.65 -14.76 -6.14
N LEU A 64 -6.96 -14.98 -5.96
CA LEU A 64 -7.54 -15.38 -4.66
C LEU A 64 -6.98 -16.72 -4.18
N ARG A 65 -6.98 -17.72 -5.06
CA ARG A 65 -6.49 -19.07 -4.76
C ARG A 65 -5.04 -19.04 -4.32
N VAL A 66 -4.16 -18.45 -5.14
CA VAL A 66 -2.72 -18.42 -4.86
C VAL A 66 -2.43 -17.60 -3.60
N SER A 67 -3.14 -16.50 -3.39
CA SER A 67 -3.02 -15.72 -2.14
C SER A 67 -3.45 -16.52 -0.91
N ALA A 68 -4.57 -17.25 -1.00
CA ALA A 68 -5.05 -18.09 0.10
C ALA A 68 -4.06 -19.21 0.44
N GLU A 69 -3.46 -19.86 -0.57
CA GLU A 69 -2.42 -20.86 -0.39
C GLU A 69 -1.17 -20.29 0.32
N ILE A 70 -0.65 -19.15 -0.12
CA ILE A 70 0.52 -18.50 0.49
C ILE A 70 0.29 -18.06 1.92
N CYS A 71 -0.93 -17.61 2.22
CA CYS A 71 -1.33 -17.18 3.57
C CYS A 71 -1.79 -18.36 4.44
N ASN A 72 -1.70 -19.60 3.94
CA ASN A 72 -2.11 -20.83 4.61
C ASN A 72 -3.57 -20.77 5.14
N LEU A 73 -4.47 -20.14 4.38
CA LEU A 73 -5.87 -20.03 4.77
C LEU A 73 -6.60 -21.38 4.64
N ASN A 74 -7.51 -21.62 5.56
CA ASN A 74 -8.35 -22.81 5.61
C ASN A 74 -9.71 -22.47 6.26
N ALA A 75 -10.54 -23.47 6.49
CA ALA A 75 -11.88 -23.30 7.08
C ALA A 75 -11.88 -22.75 8.50
N GLU A 76 -10.77 -22.88 9.25
CA GLU A 76 -10.62 -22.36 10.61
C GLU A 76 -10.11 -20.89 10.61
N SER A 77 -9.69 -20.38 9.45
CA SER A 77 -9.18 -19.02 9.34
C SER A 77 -10.27 -17.97 9.58
N VAL A 78 -9.95 -16.96 10.37
CA VAL A 78 -10.84 -15.82 10.66
C VAL A 78 -10.12 -14.54 10.23
N TYR A 79 -10.51 -13.99 9.08
CA TYR A 79 -9.98 -12.74 8.57
C TYR A 79 -10.79 -11.55 9.06
N MET A 80 -10.11 -10.55 9.64
CA MET A 80 -10.75 -9.27 10.00
C MET A 80 -10.42 -8.18 8.99
N ALA A 81 -11.44 -7.63 8.36
CA ALA A 81 -11.32 -6.50 7.46
C ALA A 81 -11.50 -5.18 8.22
N VAL A 82 -10.42 -4.44 8.43
CA VAL A 82 -10.39 -3.10 9.04
C VAL A 82 -10.18 -1.99 8.01
N LEU A 83 -9.79 -2.36 6.78
CA LEU A 83 -9.65 -1.46 5.64
C LEU A 83 -10.91 -1.53 4.77
N PRO A 84 -11.20 -0.50 3.95
CA PRO A 84 -12.36 -0.49 3.04
C PRO A 84 -12.39 -1.72 2.14
N VAL A 85 -13.37 -2.60 2.30
CA VAL A 85 -13.43 -3.92 1.64
C VAL A 85 -13.49 -3.86 0.11
N ALA A 86 -13.93 -2.75 -0.47
CA ALA A 86 -13.92 -2.54 -1.92
C ALA A 86 -12.53 -2.22 -2.50
N HIS A 87 -11.51 -2.00 -1.65
CA HIS A 87 -10.14 -1.84 -2.11
C HIS A 87 -9.51 -3.20 -2.38
N ASN A 88 -8.71 -3.32 -3.46
CA ASN A 88 -8.15 -4.60 -3.89
C ASN A 88 -7.40 -5.35 -2.78
N TYR A 89 -6.63 -4.66 -1.95
CA TYR A 89 -5.82 -5.27 -0.89
C TYR A 89 -6.68 -6.06 0.13
N PRO A 90 -7.65 -5.46 0.86
CA PRO A 90 -8.50 -6.21 1.78
C PRO A 90 -9.53 -7.10 1.06
N MET A 91 -9.72 -6.96 -0.23
CA MET A 91 -10.65 -7.79 -1.00
C MET A 91 -10.02 -9.11 -1.44
N SER A 92 -8.76 -9.09 -1.93
CA SER A 92 -8.16 -10.24 -2.62
C SER A 92 -6.73 -10.62 -2.26
N SER A 93 -6.10 -10.01 -1.21
CA SER A 93 -4.70 -10.29 -0.91
C SER A 93 -4.45 -10.77 0.55
N PRO A 94 -4.88 -11.95 0.97
CA PRO A 94 -5.93 -12.81 0.42
C PRO A 94 -7.32 -12.20 0.61
N GLY A 95 -7.47 -11.36 1.62
CA GLY A 95 -8.63 -10.54 1.92
C GLY A 95 -9.92 -11.34 2.15
N THR A 96 -11.04 -10.64 1.99
CA THR A 96 -12.37 -11.23 2.21
C THR A 96 -12.65 -12.38 1.24
N PHE A 97 -12.33 -12.22 -0.03
CA PHE A 97 -12.64 -13.24 -1.04
C PHE A 97 -11.71 -14.45 -0.95
N GLY A 98 -10.42 -14.26 -0.67
CA GLY A 98 -9.51 -15.38 -0.43
C GLY A 98 -9.92 -16.20 0.80
N THR A 99 -10.42 -15.54 1.83
CA THR A 99 -10.96 -16.22 3.02
C THR A 99 -12.21 -17.02 2.71
N PHE A 100 -13.15 -16.47 1.96
CA PHE A 100 -14.33 -17.23 1.51
C PHE A 100 -13.96 -18.40 0.57
N TYR A 101 -12.98 -18.19 -0.31
CA TYR A 101 -12.47 -19.28 -1.15
C TYR A 101 -11.92 -20.45 -0.33
N ALA A 102 -11.23 -20.15 0.78
CA ALA A 102 -10.68 -21.16 1.68
C ALA A 102 -11.74 -21.78 2.65
N GLY A 103 -12.99 -21.29 2.63
CA GLY A 103 -14.07 -21.71 3.54
C GLY A 103 -14.01 -21.09 4.93
N GLY A 104 -13.17 -20.07 5.12
CA GLY A 104 -12.98 -19.37 6.38
C GLY A 104 -14.06 -18.31 6.69
N LYS A 105 -13.92 -17.66 7.84
CA LYS A 105 -14.83 -16.65 8.36
C LYS A 105 -14.27 -15.25 8.11
N VAL A 106 -15.14 -14.31 7.74
CA VAL A 106 -14.81 -12.88 7.62
C VAL A 106 -15.51 -12.09 8.70
N VAL A 107 -14.77 -11.23 9.39
CA VAL A 107 -15.26 -10.26 10.38
C VAL A 107 -15.09 -8.87 9.79
N LEU A 108 -16.17 -8.11 9.64
CA LEU A 108 -16.13 -6.73 9.19
C LEU A 108 -16.08 -5.79 10.38
N ALA A 109 -14.99 -5.03 10.51
CA ALA A 109 -14.90 -3.94 11.47
C ALA A 109 -15.45 -2.64 10.86
N THR A 110 -15.95 -1.73 11.69
CA THR A 110 -16.42 -0.41 11.20
C THR A 110 -15.26 0.50 10.82
N GLY A 111 -14.05 0.17 11.31
CA GLY A 111 -12.80 0.89 11.01
C GLY A 111 -11.59 0.24 11.66
N GLY A 112 -10.47 0.96 11.63
CA GLY A 112 -9.18 0.46 12.14
C GLY A 112 -8.86 0.88 13.59
N SER A 113 -9.82 1.43 14.34
CA SER A 113 -9.57 1.83 15.73
C SER A 113 -9.09 0.64 16.58
N PRO A 114 -7.97 0.77 17.33
CA PRO A 114 -7.50 -0.30 18.21
C PRO A 114 -8.54 -0.76 19.24
N ASP A 115 -9.40 0.13 19.73
CA ASP A 115 -10.43 -0.20 20.73
C ASP A 115 -11.45 -1.21 20.18
N GLU A 116 -11.92 -0.98 18.96
CA GLU A 116 -12.83 -1.90 18.29
C GLU A 116 -12.11 -3.16 17.80
N ALA A 117 -10.98 -2.98 17.13
CA ALA A 117 -10.26 -4.07 16.49
C ALA A 117 -9.76 -5.10 17.50
N PHE A 118 -9.18 -4.67 18.63
CA PHE A 118 -8.69 -5.60 19.65
C PHE A 118 -9.83 -6.36 20.35
N ALA A 119 -10.95 -5.67 20.60
CA ALA A 119 -12.15 -6.33 21.11
C ALA A 119 -12.71 -7.38 20.13
N LEU A 120 -12.68 -7.09 18.82
CA LEU A 120 -13.10 -8.04 17.78
C LEU A 120 -12.13 -9.22 17.66
N ILE A 121 -10.80 -8.99 17.75
CA ILE A 121 -9.80 -10.07 17.74
C ILE A 121 -10.08 -11.04 18.88
N GLU A 122 -10.25 -10.54 20.10
CA GLU A 122 -10.53 -11.35 21.26
C GLU A 122 -11.87 -12.12 21.16
N LYS A 123 -12.93 -11.42 20.76
CA LYS A 123 -14.29 -11.97 20.68
C LYS A 123 -14.45 -13.01 19.58
N GLU A 124 -13.98 -12.68 18.38
CA GLU A 124 -14.22 -13.47 17.17
C GLU A 124 -13.08 -14.46 16.89
N LYS A 125 -12.02 -14.43 17.71
CA LYS A 125 -10.79 -15.24 17.56
C LYS A 125 -10.17 -15.06 16.18
N VAL A 126 -9.93 -13.80 15.82
CA VAL A 126 -9.33 -13.44 14.55
C VAL A 126 -7.93 -14.02 14.44
N THR A 127 -7.65 -14.68 13.30
CA THR A 127 -6.33 -15.30 13.04
C THR A 127 -5.47 -14.48 12.10
N ILE A 128 -6.09 -13.68 11.22
CA ILE A 128 -5.38 -12.86 10.23
C ILE A 128 -6.08 -11.52 10.02
N THR A 129 -5.28 -10.46 9.88
CA THR A 129 -5.77 -9.12 9.49
C THR A 129 -4.77 -8.41 8.58
N ALA A 130 -5.25 -7.40 7.84
CA ALA A 130 -4.43 -6.60 6.92
C ALA A 130 -4.49 -5.12 7.29
N LEU A 131 -3.32 -4.49 7.41
CA LEU A 131 -3.13 -3.10 7.79
C LEU A 131 -2.33 -2.34 6.74
N VAL A 132 -2.45 -1.01 6.77
CA VAL A 132 -1.48 -0.11 6.14
C VAL A 132 -0.48 0.37 7.20
N PRO A 133 0.76 0.81 6.83
CA PRO A 133 1.79 1.20 7.79
C PRO A 133 1.34 2.16 8.88
N PRO A 134 0.62 3.27 8.60
CA PRO A 134 0.16 4.19 9.64
C PRO A 134 -0.75 3.50 10.66
N LEU A 135 -1.63 2.61 10.20
CA LEU A 135 -2.53 1.89 11.10
C LEU A 135 -1.79 0.86 11.97
N ALA A 136 -0.78 0.17 11.41
CA ALA A 136 0.09 -0.72 12.16
C ALA A 136 0.85 0.01 13.28
N MET A 137 1.30 1.25 13.03
CA MET A 137 1.95 2.10 14.04
C MET A 137 0.98 2.48 15.17
N ILE A 138 -0.25 2.88 14.83
CA ILE A 138 -1.30 3.18 15.81
C ILE A 138 -1.58 1.94 16.69
N TRP A 139 -1.64 0.75 16.10
CA TRP A 139 -1.87 -0.49 16.85
C TRP A 139 -0.69 -0.84 17.76
N LEU A 140 0.55 -0.65 17.29
CA LEU A 140 1.76 -0.85 18.10
C LEU A 140 1.79 0.06 19.34
N ASP A 141 1.43 1.33 19.17
CA ASP A 141 1.41 2.29 20.28
C ASP A 141 0.25 2.02 21.25
N ALA A 142 -0.86 1.47 20.74
CA ALA A 142 -2.03 1.13 21.53
C ALA A 142 -1.91 -0.18 22.32
N ALA A 143 -1.13 -1.15 21.86
CA ALA A 143 -1.08 -2.50 22.40
C ALA A 143 -0.69 -2.55 23.88
N SER A 144 0.27 -1.71 24.32
CA SER A 144 0.74 -1.67 25.71
C SER A 144 -0.27 -1.11 26.71
N SER A 145 -1.27 -0.38 26.25
CA SER A 145 -2.27 0.30 27.10
C SER A 145 -3.63 -0.40 27.14
N ARG A 146 -3.78 -1.55 26.49
CA ARG A 146 -5.04 -2.30 26.36
C ARG A 146 -4.88 -3.74 26.82
N ASN A 147 -5.88 -4.26 27.50
CA ASN A 147 -5.89 -5.60 28.09
C ASN A 147 -6.72 -6.60 27.26
N ALA A 148 -6.69 -6.52 25.93
CA ALA A 148 -7.37 -7.48 25.08
C ALA A 148 -6.49 -8.72 24.85
N ASP A 149 -7.10 -9.90 24.79
CA ASP A 149 -6.44 -11.15 24.41
C ASP A 149 -6.26 -11.22 22.89
N LEU A 150 -5.05 -10.95 22.41
CA LEU A 150 -4.69 -10.98 21.00
C LEU A 150 -4.03 -12.30 20.58
N SER A 151 -3.99 -13.31 21.43
CA SER A 151 -3.26 -14.56 21.22
C SER A 151 -3.79 -15.40 20.04
N SER A 152 -5.00 -15.16 19.57
CA SER A 152 -5.54 -15.81 18.38
C SER A 152 -4.96 -15.27 17.07
N LEU A 153 -4.35 -14.08 17.09
CA LEU A 153 -3.80 -13.47 15.89
C LEU A 153 -2.49 -14.16 15.49
N GLU A 154 -2.50 -14.87 14.37
CA GLU A 154 -1.37 -15.63 13.85
C GLU A 154 -0.57 -14.81 12.82
N VAL A 155 -1.27 -14.03 11.99
CA VAL A 155 -0.67 -13.26 10.90
C VAL A 155 -1.18 -11.83 10.90
N MET A 156 -0.25 -10.87 10.88
CA MET A 156 -0.53 -9.47 10.61
C MET A 156 0.09 -9.10 9.26
N GLN A 157 -0.76 -8.86 8.28
CA GLN A 157 -0.29 -8.35 6.99
C GLN A 157 -0.12 -6.84 7.06
N VAL A 158 0.98 -6.33 6.48
CA VAL A 158 1.17 -4.88 6.29
C VAL A 158 1.54 -4.63 4.83
N GLY A 159 0.75 -3.76 4.19
CA GLY A 159 0.92 -3.47 2.77
C GLY A 159 0.34 -2.12 2.35
N GLY A 160 0.35 -1.89 1.04
CA GLY A 160 -0.17 -0.65 0.46
C GLY A 160 0.82 0.51 0.44
N ALA A 161 1.89 0.46 1.22
CA ALA A 161 3.09 1.29 1.17
C ALA A 161 4.25 0.50 1.79
N LYS A 162 5.50 0.96 1.58
CA LYS A 162 6.67 0.36 2.21
C LYS A 162 6.54 0.46 3.73
N PHE A 163 6.75 -0.66 4.41
CA PHE A 163 6.77 -0.71 5.86
C PHE A 163 8.21 -0.59 6.35
N SER A 164 8.49 0.40 7.19
CA SER A 164 9.84 0.64 7.71
C SER A 164 10.35 -0.55 8.50
N ALA A 165 11.59 -0.96 8.24
CA ALA A 165 12.24 -2.07 8.95
C ALA A 165 12.26 -1.86 10.47
N GLU A 166 12.48 -0.61 10.92
CA GLU A 166 12.50 -0.27 12.35
C GLU A 166 11.14 -0.48 13.03
N VAL A 167 10.05 -0.24 12.31
CA VAL A 167 8.69 -0.48 12.83
C VAL A 167 8.33 -1.97 12.68
N ALA A 168 8.72 -2.61 11.58
CA ALA A 168 8.46 -4.02 11.31
C ALA A 168 9.02 -4.93 12.42
N LYS A 169 10.22 -4.66 12.94
CA LYS A 169 10.85 -5.37 14.07
C LYS A 169 10.01 -5.41 15.34
N ARG A 170 9.08 -4.45 15.51
CA ARG A 170 8.23 -4.32 16.70
C ARG A 170 6.99 -5.22 16.67
N ILE A 171 6.57 -5.70 15.50
CA ILE A 171 5.31 -6.45 15.34
C ILE A 171 5.34 -7.74 16.15
N ARG A 172 6.30 -8.61 15.91
CA ARG A 172 6.39 -9.92 16.59
C ARG A 172 6.52 -9.82 18.11
N PRO A 173 7.42 -8.98 18.68
CA PRO A 173 7.51 -8.82 20.11
C PRO A 173 6.24 -8.26 20.77
N THR A 174 5.46 -7.44 20.05
CA THR A 174 4.28 -6.77 20.58
C THR A 174 3.03 -7.66 20.51
N PHE A 175 2.80 -8.32 19.37
CA PHE A 175 1.56 -9.07 19.10
C PHE A 175 1.71 -10.58 19.15
N GLY A 176 2.93 -11.11 19.17
CA GLY A 176 3.20 -12.56 19.14
C GLY A 176 2.93 -13.22 17.79
N CYS A 177 2.46 -12.47 16.78
CA CYS A 177 2.08 -12.96 15.45
C CYS A 177 3.23 -12.83 14.44
N THR A 178 3.09 -13.50 13.29
CA THR A 178 4.00 -13.34 12.15
C THR A 178 3.60 -12.11 11.35
N LEU A 179 4.57 -11.20 11.12
CA LEU A 179 4.42 -10.15 10.13
C LEU A 179 4.51 -10.77 8.73
N GLN A 180 3.57 -10.44 7.85
CA GLN A 180 3.66 -10.74 6.43
C GLN A 180 3.60 -9.44 5.65
N GLN A 181 4.70 -9.03 5.01
CA GLN A 181 4.70 -7.86 4.15
C GLN A 181 4.05 -8.18 2.81
N VAL A 182 3.23 -7.25 2.32
CA VAL A 182 2.47 -7.40 1.07
C VAL A 182 2.74 -6.19 0.19
N PHE A 183 3.33 -6.42 -0.98
CA PHE A 183 3.52 -5.41 -2.01
C PHE A 183 2.78 -5.83 -3.28
N GLY A 184 1.82 -5.06 -3.69
CA GLY A 184 1.01 -5.36 -4.86
C GLY A 184 0.21 -4.17 -5.37
N MET A 185 -0.45 -4.39 -6.48
CA MET A 185 -1.28 -3.40 -7.15
C MET A 185 -2.52 -4.05 -7.75
N ALA A 186 -3.58 -3.26 -7.95
CA ALA A 186 -4.83 -3.76 -8.51
C ALA A 186 -4.70 -4.17 -9.98
N GLU A 187 -3.69 -3.68 -10.66
CA GLU A 187 -3.34 -4.01 -12.04
C GLU A 187 -2.74 -5.41 -12.21
N GLY A 188 -2.34 -6.05 -11.15
CA GLY A 188 -1.69 -7.36 -11.12
C GLY A 188 -0.47 -7.34 -10.22
N LEU A 189 0.42 -8.27 -10.26
CA LEU A 189 1.55 -8.52 -9.38
C LEU A 189 1.25 -8.30 -7.89
N VAL A 190 1.26 -9.37 -7.14
CA VAL A 190 1.21 -9.34 -5.67
C VAL A 190 2.38 -10.14 -5.13
N ASN A 191 3.11 -9.54 -4.22
CA ASN A 191 4.27 -10.12 -3.57
C ASN A 191 3.97 -10.29 -2.08
N TYR A 192 4.43 -11.39 -1.52
CA TYR A 192 4.34 -11.69 -0.10
C TYR A 192 5.71 -12.13 0.43
N THR A 193 6.06 -11.71 1.63
CA THR A 193 6.98 -12.52 2.43
C THR A 193 6.27 -13.84 2.78
N ARG A 194 7.00 -14.94 2.82
CA ARG A 194 6.42 -16.23 3.22
C ARG A 194 6.35 -16.33 4.74
N LEU A 195 5.42 -17.11 5.25
CA LEU A 195 5.22 -17.23 6.70
C LEU A 195 6.39 -17.93 7.39
N ASP A 196 7.15 -18.74 6.66
CA ASP A 196 8.35 -19.46 7.08
C ASP A 196 9.66 -18.76 6.67
N ASP A 197 9.61 -17.57 6.08
CA ASP A 197 10.81 -16.80 5.76
C ASP A 197 11.57 -16.43 7.05
N PRO A 198 12.91 -16.35 7.00
CA PRO A 198 13.70 -15.78 8.08
C PRO A 198 13.25 -14.34 8.41
N GLU A 199 13.32 -13.98 9.69
CA GLU A 199 12.90 -12.65 10.17
C GLU A 199 13.60 -11.50 9.42
N GLU A 200 14.88 -11.68 9.07
CA GLU A 200 15.64 -10.72 8.28
C GLU A 200 15.01 -10.45 6.91
N ILE A 201 14.51 -11.49 6.24
CA ILE A 201 13.79 -11.36 4.96
C ILE A 201 12.45 -10.66 5.16
N ILE A 202 11.70 -11.06 6.19
CA ILE A 202 10.39 -10.45 6.50
C ILE A 202 10.52 -8.96 6.79
N ILE A 203 11.55 -8.56 7.52
CA ILE A 203 11.75 -7.16 7.93
C ILE A 203 12.23 -6.29 6.77
N HIS A 204 13.17 -6.80 5.95
CA HIS A 204 13.90 -5.97 4.99
C HIS A 204 13.42 -6.07 3.55
N THR A 205 12.41 -6.90 3.25
CA THR A 205 11.87 -7.04 1.89
C THR A 205 10.36 -6.87 1.88
N GLN A 206 9.79 -6.63 0.69
CA GLN A 206 8.34 -6.62 0.49
C GLN A 206 7.86 -7.91 -0.19
N GLY A 207 8.60 -9.00 0.04
CA GLY A 207 8.25 -10.32 -0.44
C GLY A 207 8.73 -10.60 -1.87
N ARG A 208 8.24 -11.72 -2.41
CA ARG A 208 8.48 -12.18 -3.78
C ARG A 208 7.15 -12.51 -4.45
N PRO A 209 7.10 -12.56 -5.80
CA PRO A 209 5.88 -12.83 -6.54
C PRO A 209 5.10 -14.01 -5.97
N MET A 210 3.77 -13.88 -5.93
CA MET A 210 2.92 -14.95 -5.43
C MET A 210 2.83 -16.12 -6.39
N SER A 211 2.89 -15.85 -7.69
CA SER A 211 2.81 -16.87 -8.73
C SER A 211 4.18 -17.17 -9.33
N ALA A 212 4.46 -18.46 -9.56
CA ALA A 212 5.62 -18.88 -10.34
C ALA A 212 5.52 -18.49 -11.84
N LEU A 213 4.33 -18.06 -12.29
CA LEU A 213 4.08 -17.59 -13.64
C LEU A 213 4.17 -16.07 -13.76
N ASP A 214 4.46 -15.37 -12.69
CA ASP A 214 4.74 -13.93 -12.74
C ASP A 214 6.14 -13.70 -13.30
N GLU A 215 6.21 -12.88 -14.32
CA GLU A 215 7.44 -12.41 -14.90
C GLU A 215 7.73 -11.00 -14.36
N VAL A 216 8.88 -10.83 -13.75
CA VAL A 216 9.35 -9.57 -13.18
C VAL A 216 10.64 -9.17 -13.86
N ARG A 217 10.70 -7.92 -14.33
CA ARG A 217 11.92 -7.29 -14.83
C ARG A 217 12.18 -6.00 -14.09
N VAL A 218 13.44 -5.72 -13.81
CA VAL A 218 13.89 -4.44 -13.26
C VAL A 218 14.79 -3.80 -14.30
N VAL A 219 14.41 -2.63 -14.78
CA VAL A 219 15.05 -2.03 -15.96
C VAL A 219 15.54 -0.61 -15.71
N ASP A 220 16.55 -0.21 -16.49
CA ASP A 220 17.06 1.15 -16.54
C ASP A 220 16.14 2.10 -17.37
N GLU A 221 16.57 3.33 -17.57
CA GLU A 221 15.84 4.35 -18.35
C GLU A 221 15.70 3.97 -19.85
N ASN A 222 16.49 3.01 -20.36
CA ASN A 222 16.48 2.54 -21.73
C ASN A 222 15.79 1.17 -21.89
N ASP A 223 15.07 0.69 -20.85
CA ASP A 223 14.43 -0.62 -20.78
C ASP A 223 15.41 -1.82 -20.81
N ASN A 224 16.69 -1.63 -20.49
CA ASN A 224 17.64 -2.72 -20.32
C ASN A 224 17.52 -3.28 -18.90
N ASP A 225 17.62 -4.60 -18.77
CA ASP A 225 17.62 -5.23 -17.44
C ASP A 225 18.86 -4.81 -16.64
N VAL A 226 18.65 -4.41 -15.37
CA VAL A 226 19.73 -4.08 -14.43
C VAL A 226 20.27 -5.35 -13.75
N GLN A 227 21.45 -5.25 -13.14
CA GLN A 227 21.99 -6.37 -12.36
C GLN A 227 21.20 -6.60 -11.06
N PRO A 228 21.13 -7.85 -10.55
CA PRO A 228 20.52 -8.11 -9.24
C PRO A 228 21.09 -7.19 -8.16
N GLY A 229 20.23 -6.59 -7.37
CA GLY A 229 20.59 -5.63 -6.33
C GLY A 229 20.71 -4.18 -6.77
N GLU A 230 20.70 -3.88 -8.07
CA GLU A 230 20.62 -2.52 -8.59
C GLU A 230 19.17 -2.01 -8.60
N VAL A 231 19.01 -0.68 -8.46
CA VAL A 231 17.70 -0.02 -8.50
C VAL A 231 17.26 0.18 -9.94
N GLY A 232 16.03 -0.16 -10.26
CA GLY A 232 15.45 0.12 -11.55
C GLY A 232 13.92 0.17 -11.51
N SER A 233 13.32 0.47 -12.64
CA SER A 233 11.88 0.50 -12.83
C SER A 233 11.31 -0.91 -12.91
N LEU A 234 10.26 -1.18 -12.11
CA LEU A 234 9.60 -2.48 -12.07
C LEU A 234 8.65 -2.64 -13.26
N LEU A 235 8.86 -3.69 -14.04
CA LEU A 235 7.96 -4.19 -15.06
C LEU A 235 7.41 -5.56 -14.63
N THR A 236 6.15 -5.83 -14.92
CA THR A 236 5.53 -7.12 -14.60
C THR A 236 4.59 -7.60 -15.69
N ARG A 237 4.53 -8.93 -15.83
CA ARG A 237 3.57 -9.64 -16.68
C ARG A 237 3.22 -10.96 -15.99
N GLY A 238 1.95 -11.34 -16.00
CA GLY A 238 1.54 -12.58 -15.36
C GLY A 238 0.10 -12.96 -15.70
N PRO A 239 -0.39 -14.11 -15.21
CA PRO A 239 -1.73 -14.62 -15.55
C PRO A 239 -2.86 -13.70 -15.07
N TYR A 240 -2.62 -12.91 -14.03
CA TYR A 240 -3.59 -11.97 -13.44
C TYR A 240 -3.18 -10.50 -13.59
N THR A 241 -2.18 -10.20 -14.41
CA THR A 241 -1.84 -8.82 -14.80
C THR A 241 -2.77 -8.36 -15.90
N ILE A 242 -3.40 -7.18 -15.75
CA ILE A 242 -4.31 -6.62 -16.76
C ILE A 242 -3.60 -6.38 -18.09
N ARG A 243 -4.36 -6.45 -19.18
CA ARG A 243 -3.85 -6.19 -20.55
C ARG A 243 -4.04 -4.73 -20.99
N GLY A 244 -4.71 -3.92 -20.17
CA GLY A 244 -4.97 -2.51 -20.41
C GLY A 244 -6.06 -1.98 -19.48
N TYR A 245 -6.06 -0.68 -19.26
CA TYR A 245 -7.14 0.03 -18.59
C TYR A 245 -8.33 0.20 -19.54
N TYR A 246 -9.53 0.14 -19.00
CA TYR A 246 -10.76 0.24 -19.77
C TYR A 246 -10.91 1.64 -20.40
N LYS A 247 -11.10 1.69 -21.72
CA LYS A 247 -11.26 2.93 -22.51
C LYS A 247 -10.19 4.00 -22.24
N ALA A 248 -8.92 3.61 -22.17
CA ALA A 248 -7.79 4.49 -21.86
C ALA A 248 -6.60 4.28 -22.82
N GLU A 249 -6.85 4.31 -24.13
CA GLU A 249 -5.90 3.93 -25.19
C GLU A 249 -4.58 4.69 -25.11
N GLU A 250 -4.62 6.03 -24.98
CA GLU A 250 -3.42 6.87 -24.86
C GLU A 250 -2.60 6.53 -23.62
N HIS A 251 -3.28 6.20 -22.52
CA HIS A 251 -2.62 5.79 -21.29
C HIS A 251 -2.02 4.39 -21.44
N ASN A 252 -2.74 3.47 -22.04
CA ASN A 252 -2.30 2.12 -22.29
C ASN A 252 -1.03 2.08 -23.15
N ALA A 253 -0.96 2.92 -24.17
CA ALA A 253 0.21 3.00 -25.07
C ALA A 253 1.54 3.30 -24.33
N ARG A 254 1.50 3.98 -23.18
CA ARG A 254 2.69 4.29 -22.37
C ARG A 254 2.84 3.41 -21.12
N SER A 255 1.76 2.76 -20.69
CA SER A 255 1.75 1.93 -19.47
C SER A 255 2.13 0.48 -19.74
N PHE A 256 2.12 0.06 -20.99
CA PHE A 256 2.49 -1.30 -21.39
C PHE A 256 3.60 -1.27 -22.44
N THR A 257 4.53 -2.22 -22.32
CA THR A 257 5.55 -2.44 -23.34
C THR A 257 4.96 -3.19 -24.54
N LYS A 258 5.68 -3.21 -25.66
CA LYS A 258 5.22 -3.92 -26.87
C LYS A 258 5.10 -5.42 -26.68
N ASP A 259 5.89 -5.99 -25.78
CA ASP A 259 5.89 -7.41 -25.39
C ASP A 259 4.96 -7.71 -24.20
N GLY A 260 4.12 -6.74 -23.79
CA GLY A 260 3.01 -6.89 -22.86
C GLY A 260 3.34 -6.79 -21.38
N PHE A 261 4.51 -6.27 -21.01
CA PHE A 261 4.78 -5.94 -19.61
C PHE A 261 4.06 -4.66 -19.19
N TYR A 262 3.51 -4.67 -18.00
CA TYR A 262 2.96 -3.50 -17.34
C TYR A 262 4.06 -2.72 -16.61
N ARG A 263 4.13 -1.41 -16.83
CA ARG A 263 5.03 -0.47 -16.16
C ARG A 263 4.39 0.00 -14.87
N THR A 264 4.87 -0.49 -13.74
CA THR A 264 4.24 -0.21 -12.44
C THR A 264 4.44 1.21 -11.95
N GLY A 265 5.54 1.85 -12.38
CA GLY A 265 6.01 3.13 -11.88
C GLY A 265 6.64 3.05 -10.48
N ASP A 266 6.92 1.84 -10.01
CA ASP A 266 7.68 1.60 -8.77
C ASP A 266 9.16 1.40 -9.10
N LEU A 267 10.02 1.95 -8.26
CA LEU A 267 11.46 1.68 -8.24
C LEU A 267 11.75 0.60 -7.21
N VAL A 268 12.46 -0.43 -7.64
CA VAL A 268 12.74 -1.59 -6.79
C VAL A 268 14.17 -2.09 -6.99
N LYS A 269 14.63 -2.89 -6.02
CA LYS A 269 15.72 -3.85 -6.16
C LYS A 269 15.18 -5.25 -6.03
N VAL A 270 15.78 -6.19 -6.72
CA VAL A 270 15.52 -7.62 -6.53
C VAL A 270 16.81 -8.28 -6.08
N ASN A 271 16.76 -9.01 -4.96
CA ASN A 271 17.93 -9.74 -4.48
C ASN A 271 18.09 -11.07 -5.23
N GLU A 272 19.21 -11.77 -5.01
CA GLU A 272 19.54 -13.06 -5.66
C GLU A 272 18.48 -14.16 -5.39
N GLN A 273 17.70 -14.04 -4.33
CA GLN A 273 16.64 -14.98 -3.94
C GLN A 273 15.26 -14.60 -4.54
N GLY A 274 15.19 -13.52 -5.35
CA GLY A 274 13.96 -13.05 -5.98
C GLY A 274 13.04 -12.21 -5.08
N TYR A 275 13.51 -11.78 -3.90
CA TYR A 275 12.73 -10.87 -3.04
C TYR A 275 12.86 -9.44 -3.53
N ILE A 276 11.73 -8.74 -3.54
CA ILE A 276 11.62 -7.35 -3.97
C ILE A 276 11.83 -6.43 -2.75
N ILE A 277 12.64 -5.41 -2.95
CA ILE A 277 12.83 -4.31 -2.01
C ILE A 277 12.35 -3.04 -2.72
N VAL A 278 11.25 -2.46 -2.25
CA VAL A 278 10.71 -1.22 -2.81
C VAL A 278 11.60 -0.06 -2.40
N GLU A 279 12.03 0.74 -3.37
CA GLU A 279 12.86 1.94 -3.14
C GLU A 279 12.07 3.25 -3.34
N GLY A 280 10.81 3.12 -3.80
CA GLY A 280 9.89 4.23 -3.92
C GLY A 280 9.12 4.23 -5.24
N ARG A 281 8.53 5.39 -5.54
CA ARG A 281 7.87 5.65 -6.82
C ARG A 281 8.76 6.54 -7.68
N ASP A 282 8.84 6.24 -8.96
CA ASP A 282 9.56 7.06 -9.94
C ASP A 282 9.12 8.54 -9.86
N LYS A 283 7.83 8.79 -9.82
CA LYS A 283 7.24 10.14 -9.68
C LYS A 283 7.45 10.82 -8.32
N ASP A 284 7.84 10.09 -7.29
CA ASP A 284 8.09 10.58 -5.93
C ASP A 284 9.61 10.69 -5.64
N GLN A 285 10.45 10.28 -6.60
CA GLN A 285 11.88 10.53 -6.57
C GLN A 285 12.13 12.03 -6.70
N ILE A 286 12.96 12.58 -5.84
CA ILE A 286 13.26 14.02 -5.81
C ILE A 286 14.56 14.25 -6.57
N ASN A 287 14.51 15.07 -7.62
CA ASN A 287 15.69 15.41 -8.40
C ASN A 287 16.32 16.71 -7.86
N ARG A 288 17.22 16.56 -6.90
CA ARG A 288 17.90 17.67 -6.24
C ARG A 288 19.16 18.05 -7.01
N GLY A 289 19.03 18.93 -8.01
CA GLY A 289 20.18 19.42 -8.77
C GLY A 289 20.94 18.33 -9.54
N GLY A 290 20.23 17.30 -10.02
CA GLY A 290 20.82 16.14 -10.69
C GLY A 290 21.04 14.92 -9.79
N GLU A 291 21.09 15.13 -8.47
CA GLU A 291 21.15 14.03 -7.49
C GLU A 291 19.76 13.47 -7.18
N LYS A 292 19.58 12.17 -7.37
CA LYS A 292 18.30 11.49 -7.12
C LYS A 292 18.18 11.13 -5.64
N VAL A 293 17.14 11.64 -4.97
CA VAL A 293 16.83 11.33 -3.56
C VAL A 293 15.59 10.48 -3.50
N ALA A 294 15.74 9.24 -3.03
CA ALA A 294 14.62 8.36 -2.72
C ALA A 294 13.98 8.82 -1.40
N ALA A 295 12.77 9.35 -1.46
CA ALA A 295 12.06 9.86 -0.29
C ALA A 295 11.97 8.81 0.84
N GLU A 296 11.62 7.57 0.49
CA GLU A 296 11.41 6.47 1.44
C GLU A 296 12.70 6.05 2.18
N GLU A 297 13.87 6.17 1.55
CA GLU A 297 15.15 5.91 2.20
C GLU A 297 15.35 6.87 3.39
N VAL A 298 15.13 8.15 3.17
CA VAL A 298 15.29 9.18 4.19
C VAL A 298 14.21 9.08 5.27
N GLU A 299 12.97 8.76 4.89
CA GLU A 299 11.87 8.48 5.81
C GLU A 299 12.24 7.33 6.76
N ASN A 300 12.77 6.22 6.24
CA ASN A 300 13.18 5.07 7.05
C ASN A 300 14.29 5.42 8.06
N HIS A 301 15.23 6.27 7.67
CA HIS A 301 16.26 6.73 8.59
C HIS A 301 15.68 7.60 9.71
N LEU A 302 14.77 8.52 9.39
CA LEU A 302 14.13 9.39 10.37
C LEU A 302 13.20 8.64 11.33
N LEU A 303 12.49 7.62 10.87
CA LEU A 303 11.61 6.77 11.70
C LEU A 303 12.36 5.98 12.78
N ALA A 304 13.67 5.83 12.66
CA ALA A 304 14.51 5.23 13.69
C ALA A 304 14.83 6.19 14.88
N HIS A 305 14.42 7.45 14.80
CA HIS A 305 14.62 8.42 15.88
C HIS A 305 13.46 8.35 16.88
N ASP A 306 13.77 8.20 18.18
CA ASP A 306 12.76 7.96 19.23
C ASP A 306 11.69 9.05 19.32
N ALA A 307 12.04 10.31 19.04
CA ALA A 307 11.12 11.44 19.07
C ALA A 307 10.24 11.57 17.83
N ILE A 308 10.38 10.68 16.83
CA ILE A 308 9.57 10.70 15.60
C ILE A 308 8.49 9.62 15.68
N HIS A 309 7.23 10.04 15.50
CA HIS A 309 6.10 9.14 15.35
C HIS A 309 5.93 8.73 13.90
N ASP A 310 5.92 9.69 12.97
CA ASP A 310 5.79 9.44 11.53
C ASP A 310 6.47 10.54 10.71
N VAL A 311 6.83 10.24 9.46
CA VAL A 311 7.51 11.18 8.56
C VAL A 311 7.14 10.95 7.11
N ALA A 312 6.97 12.03 6.36
CA ALA A 312 6.78 11.98 4.91
C ALA A 312 7.70 13.01 4.24
N ILE A 313 8.49 12.55 3.26
CA ILE A 313 9.39 13.41 2.49
C ILE A 313 8.79 13.68 1.12
N VAL A 314 8.79 14.94 0.74
CA VAL A 314 8.31 15.42 -0.55
C VAL A 314 9.28 16.38 -1.19
N SER A 315 9.18 16.52 -2.51
CA SER A 315 9.87 17.61 -3.22
C SER A 315 9.22 18.96 -2.91
N MET A 316 10.04 19.99 -2.84
CA MET A 316 9.64 21.38 -2.86
C MET A 316 10.40 22.14 -3.97
N PRO A 317 9.76 23.11 -4.65
CA PRO A 317 10.41 23.88 -5.73
C PRO A 317 11.63 24.65 -5.23
N ASP A 318 12.68 24.71 -6.06
CA ASP A 318 13.86 25.52 -5.81
C ASP A 318 14.38 26.13 -7.13
N ASP A 319 14.73 27.41 -7.10
CA ASP A 319 15.10 28.18 -8.28
C ASP A 319 16.48 27.75 -8.87
N TYR A 320 17.36 27.11 -8.06
CA TYR A 320 18.70 26.68 -8.46
C TYR A 320 18.81 25.18 -8.72
N LEU A 321 18.21 24.36 -7.84
CA LEU A 321 18.32 22.91 -7.89
C LEU A 321 17.13 22.25 -8.59
N GLY A 322 16.14 23.05 -9.05
CA GLY A 322 14.87 22.55 -9.54
C GLY A 322 13.98 22.05 -8.41
N GLU A 323 14.47 21.07 -7.65
CA GLU A 323 13.80 20.54 -6.48
C GLU A 323 14.74 20.47 -5.25
N ARG A 324 14.14 20.62 -4.07
CA ARG A 324 14.73 20.29 -2.76
C ARG A 324 13.82 19.38 -1.97
N THR A 325 14.38 18.83 -0.91
CA THR A 325 13.68 17.91 -0.02
C THR A 325 13.06 18.64 1.18
N CYS A 326 11.78 18.34 1.43
CA CYS A 326 11.09 18.77 2.66
C CYS A 326 10.57 17.54 3.41
N ALA A 327 11.00 17.38 4.67
CA ALA A 327 10.46 16.37 5.57
C ALA A 327 9.31 16.99 6.38
N PHE A 328 8.13 16.40 6.28
CA PHE A 328 7.03 16.64 7.22
C PHE A 328 7.09 15.58 8.31
N VAL A 329 7.17 16.01 9.57
CA VAL A 329 7.41 15.16 10.73
C VAL A 329 6.27 15.28 11.71
N ILE A 330 5.76 14.14 12.17
CA ILE A 330 4.89 14.03 13.35
C ILE A 330 5.77 13.60 14.51
N ALA A 331 5.90 14.47 15.53
CA ALA A 331 6.71 14.18 16.70
C ALA A 331 5.97 13.25 17.68
N ARG A 332 6.75 12.44 18.41
CA ARG A 332 6.28 11.62 19.53
C ARG A 332 6.60 12.38 20.82
N GLY A 333 5.62 13.10 21.37
CA GLY A 333 5.81 13.91 22.56
C GLY A 333 6.48 15.25 22.28
N GLN A 334 7.63 15.54 22.89
CA GLN A 334 8.33 16.78 22.69
C GLN A 334 8.92 16.89 21.27
N VAL A 335 8.68 18.03 20.62
CA VAL A 335 9.21 18.30 19.28
C VAL A 335 10.73 18.44 19.32
N PRO A 336 11.49 17.57 18.60
CA PRO A 336 12.95 17.67 18.57
C PRO A 336 13.43 18.90 17.78
N ALA A 337 14.65 19.34 18.02
CA ALA A 337 15.24 20.40 17.22
C ALA A 337 15.57 19.93 15.79
N VAL A 338 15.36 20.80 14.80
CA VAL A 338 15.70 20.49 13.40
C VAL A 338 17.18 20.12 13.24
N SER A 339 18.08 20.78 13.98
CA SER A 339 19.51 20.47 13.99
C SER A 339 19.81 19.08 14.52
N GLU A 340 19.08 18.62 15.53
CA GLU A 340 19.18 17.29 16.12
C GLU A 340 18.86 16.21 15.09
N LEU A 341 17.73 16.33 14.38
CA LEU A 341 17.33 15.38 13.33
C LEU A 341 18.33 15.34 12.17
N LYS A 342 18.86 16.50 11.76
CA LYS A 342 19.89 16.55 10.71
C LYS A 342 21.22 15.93 11.17
N MET A 343 21.59 16.09 12.43
CA MET A 343 22.78 15.45 13.00
C MET A 343 22.59 13.94 13.10
N PHE A 344 21.45 13.47 13.59
CA PHE A 344 21.09 12.05 13.63
C PHE A 344 21.20 11.38 12.25
N LEU A 345 20.69 12.02 11.19
CA LEU A 345 20.83 11.50 9.82
C LEU A 345 22.31 11.38 9.38
N ARG A 346 23.17 12.36 9.76
CA ARG A 346 24.62 12.29 9.46
C ARG A 346 25.30 11.15 10.18
N GLU A 347 24.97 10.94 11.45
CA GLU A 347 25.52 9.84 12.26
C GLU A 347 25.12 8.46 11.72
N ARG A 348 23.97 8.36 11.07
CA ARG A 348 23.52 7.14 10.37
C ARG A 348 24.17 6.96 8.98
N GLY A 349 25.09 7.82 8.60
CA GLY A 349 25.87 7.69 7.37
C GLY A 349 25.13 8.02 6.07
N ILE A 350 23.97 8.69 6.15
CA ILE A 350 23.23 9.10 4.96
C ILE A 350 24.02 10.17 4.18
N ALA A 351 24.02 10.08 2.86
CA ALA A 351 24.72 11.04 2.02
C ALA A 351 24.23 12.48 2.25
N ALA A 352 25.15 13.44 2.29
CA ALA A 352 24.83 14.83 2.66
C ALA A 352 23.72 15.45 1.80
N TYR A 353 23.66 15.15 0.51
CA TYR A 353 22.64 15.67 -0.40
C TYR A 353 21.24 15.06 -0.15
N LYS A 354 21.13 13.94 0.57
CA LYS A 354 19.87 13.30 0.96
C LYS A 354 19.30 13.85 2.26
N ILE A 355 20.09 14.58 3.06
CA ILE A 355 19.60 15.19 4.30
C ILE A 355 18.57 16.24 3.95
N PRO A 356 17.36 16.24 4.55
CA PRO A 356 16.30 17.17 4.21
C PRO A 356 16.75 18.64 4.30
N ASP A 357 16.52 19.39 3.22
CA ASP A 357 16.81 20.82 3.19
C ASP A 357 15.93 21.54 4.20
N ARG A 358 14.66 21.13 4.33
CA ARG A 358 13.65 21.67 5.23
C ARG A 358 12.98 20.57 6.05
N ILE A 359 12.64 20.89 7.30
CA ILE A 359 11.85 20.03 8.18
C ILE A 359 10.69 20.87 8.72
N GLU A 360 9.47 20.35 8.54
CA GLU A 360 8.22 20.94 9.02
C GLU A 360 7.56 19.98 10.00
N PHE A 361 7.14 20.47 11.17
CA PHE A 361 6.38 19.65 12.10
C PHE A 361 4.88 19.88 11.89
N ILE A 362 4.13 18.79 11.90
CA ILE A 362 2.67 18.78 11.72
C ILE A 362 2.03 17.78 12.70
N GLU A 363 0.75 17.97 12.98
CA GLU A 363 0.01 17.12 13.91
C GLU A 363 -0.51 15.84 13.24
N SER A 364 -0.86 15.91 11.94
CA SER A 364 -1.35 14.77 11.17
C SER A 364 -1.07 14.95 9.68
N PHE A 365 -0.94 13.82 8.96
CA PHE A 365 -0.82 13.84 7.50
C PHE A 365 -2.19 13.93 6.82
N PRO A 366 -2.27 14.65 5.67
CA PRO A 366 -3.38 14.49 4.75
C PRO A 366 -3.38 13.06 4.21
N GLN A 367 -4.55 12.43 4.20
CA GLN A 367 -4.71 11.04 3.77
C GLN A 367 -5.52 10.93 2.48
N THR A 368 -5.29 9.85 1.75
CA THR A 368 -6.15 9.40 0.65
C THR A 368 -7.37 8.67 1.22
N GLY A 369 -8.40 8.42 0.41
CA GLY A 369 -9.60 7.70 0.83
C GLY A 369 -9.35 6.27 1.35
N VAL A 370 -8.15 5.73 1.14
CA VAL A 370 -7.72 4.40 1.64
C VAL A 370 -6.71 4.50 2.81
N GLY A 371 -6.61 5.65 3.46
CA GLY A 371 -5.76 5.85 4.65
C GLY A 371 -4.26 6.00 4.39
N LYS A 372 -3.82 6.16 3.12
CA LYS A 372 -2.41 6.40 2.79
C LYS A 372 -2.08 7.90 2.88
N VAL A 373 -0.85 8.22 3.27
CA VAL A 373 -0.33 9.60 3.26
C VAL A 373 -0.41 10.20 1.85
N SER A 374 -1.00 11.38 1.73
CA SER A 374 -1.10 12.10 0.46
C SER A 374 0.11 13.03 0.24
N LYS A 375 1.19 12.51 -0.32
CA LYS A 375 2.38 13.32 -0.69
C LYS A 375 2.03 14.47 -1.64
N LYS A 376 0.99 14.32 -2.47
CA LYS A 376 0.47 15.39 -3.35
C LYS A 376 -0.01 16.60 -2.58
N GLU A 377 -0.80 16.40 -1.52
CA GLU A 377 -1.30 17.50 -0.70
C GLU A 377 -0.16 18.13 0.11
N LEU A 378 0.80 17.33 0.61
CA LEU A 378 1.98 17.85 1.29
C LEU A 378 2.84 18.76 0.38
N ARG A 379 3.00 18.39 -0.92
CA ARG A 379 3.67 19.26 -1.91
C ARG A 379 2.95 20.59 -2.09
N LYS A 380 1.61 20.61 -2.10
CA LYS A 380 0.84 21.86 -2.17
C LYS A 380 1.06 22.72 -0.93
N VAL A 381 1.02 22.10 0.25
CA VAL A 381 1.25 22.81 1.53
C VAL A 381 2.62 23.47 1.53
N ILE A 382 3.69 22.78 1.16
CA ILE A 382 5.03 23.36 1.17
C ILE A 382 5.18 24.45 0.10
N ALA A 383 4.63 24.25 -1.09
CA ALA A 383 4.67 25.27 -2.15
C ALA A 383 3.97 26.56 -1.71
N GLN A 384 2.81 26.49 -1.05
CA GLN A 384 2.12 27.66 -0.50
C GLN A 384 2.95 28.36 0.58
N LYS A 385 3.55 27.61 1.52
CA LYS A 385 4.42 28.19 2.58
C LYS A 385 5.63 28.93 1.98
N LEU A 386 6.22 28.41 0.89
CA LEU A 386 7.36 29.08 0.23
C LEU A 386 6.98 30.41 -0.42
N ILE A 387 5.76 30.53 -0.97
CA ILE A 387 5.24 31.78 -1.54
C ILE A 387 5.04 32.83 -0.44
N THR A 388 4.46 32.42 0.70
CA THR A 388 4.21 33.35 1.84
C THR A 388 5.48 33.87 2.49
N VAL A 389 6.58 33.14 2.43
CA VAL A 389 7.89 33.58 2.98
C VAL A 389 8.63 34.52 2.02
N LYS A 390 8.31 34.53 0.72
CA LYS A 390 8.89 35.43 -0.29
C LYS A 390 8.17 36.81 -0.36
N GLN A 391 7.03 36.98 0.31
CA GLN A 391 6.29 38.23 0.50
C GLN A 391 6.66 38.89 1.85
#